data_6463933bf170d42020f25e049e2c0513
#
_entry.id   6463933bf170d42020f25e049e2c0513
#
_cell.length_a   1.000
_cell.length_b   1.000
_cell.length_c   1.000
_cell.angle_alpha   90.00
_cell.angle_beta   90.00
_cell.angle_gamma   90.00
#
_symmetry.space_group_name_H-M   'P 1'
#
loop_
_entity.id
_entity.type
_entity.pdbx_description
1 polymer ?
#
loop_
_entity_poly.entity_id
_entity_poly.type
_entity_poly.pdbx_seq_one_letter_code
_entity_poly.pdbx_strand_id
1 'polypeptide(L)'
;MKVVTFGEVLLRFSKRDDYRLTQGAQMEAHFGGSEANAAVSLAMLGNEVRYVSCLPETAMGKACEQRLREMGLNTRFINWGGPRIGTYFFEQAASLRPSRVVYDRKDSAFYNLHPGMIPWRDVFRGADVFHCS
;
A
#
# COMPACT_ATOMS: atom_id res chain seq x y z
N MET A 1 14.66 14.17 7.26
CA MET A 1 15.07 12.86 7.80
C MET A 1 14.99 11.82 6.69
N LYS A 2 15.73 10.72 6.84
CA LYS A 2 15.65 9.54 5.98
C LYS A 2 14.81 8.48 6.69
N VAL A 3 13.64 8.22 6.16
CA VAL A 3 12.67 7.31 6.77
C VAL A 3 12.54 6.05 5.93
N VAL A 4 12.49 4.91 6.58
CA VAL A 4 12.14 3.62 5.96
C VAL A 4 10.75 3.23 6.46
N THR A 5 9.85 2.93 5.54
CA THR A 5 8.54 2.37 5.87
C THR A 5 8.40 0.99 5.23
N PHE A 6 7.87 0.02 5.96
CA PHE A 6 7.70 -1.35 5.48
C PHE A 6 6.27 -1.83 5.73
N GLY A 7 5.57 -2.16 4.68
CA GLY A 7 4.21 -2.66 4.78
C GLY A 7 3.57 -2.98 3.44
N GLU A 8 2.39 -3.54 3.49
CA GLU A 8 1.63 -3.88 2.29
C GLU A 8 0.88 -2.67 1.75
N VAL A 9 1.04 -2.41 0.46
CA VAL A 9 0.14 -1.53 -0.29
C VAL A 9 -0.94 -2.38 -0.95
N LEU A 10 -2.18 -1.96 -0.80
CA LEU A 10 -3.37 -2.68 -1.24
C LEU A 10 -4.11 -1.86 -2.31
N LEU A 11 -4.84 -2.56 -3.16
CA LEU A 11 -5.82 -1.93 -4.03
C LEU A 11 -7.16 -1.86 -3.28
N ARG A 12 -7.57 -0.64 -2.92
CA ARG A 12 -8.84 -0.36 -2.28
C ARG A 12 -9.94 -0.17 -3.31
N PHE A 13 -11.03 -0.87 -3.14
CA PHE A 13 -12.29 -0.62 -3.84
C PHE A 13 -13.29 0.03 -2.90
N SER A 14 -13.83 1.18 -3.28
CA SER A 14 -14.83 1.90 -2.49
C SER A 14 -16.01 2.33 -3.35
N LYS A 15 -17.17 2.44 -2.73
CA LYS A 15 -18.32 3.08 -3.34
C LYS A 15 -18.22 4.59 -3.20
N ARG A 16 -18.86 5.30 -4.10
CA ARG A 16 -19.13 6.72 -3.95
C ARG A 16 -20.26 6.94 -2.96
N ASP A 17 -20.21 8.07 -2.30
CA ASP A 17 -21.26 8.54 -1.41
C ASP A 17 -21.61 7.48 -0.33
N ASP A 18 -22.87 7.41 0.02
CA ASP A 18 -23.39 6.56 1.07
C ASP A 18 -23.82 5.16 0.61
N TYR A 19 -23.43 4.76 -0.61
CA TYR A 19 -23.81 3.44 -1.14
C TYR A 19 -23.13 2.30 -0.39
N ARG A 20 -23.89 1.22 -0.22
CA ARG A 20 -23.37 -0.04 0.32
C ARG A 20 -22.57 -0.78 -0.76
N LEU A 21 -21.64 -1.63 -0.33
CA LEU A 21 -20.88 -2.49 -1.25
C LEU A 21 -21.77 -3.36 -2.14
N THR A 22 -22.97 -3.71 -1.65
CA THR A 22 -23.98 -4.51 -2.37
C THR A 22 -24.83 -3.72 -3.36
N GLN A 23 -24.70 -2.38 -3.39
CA GLN A 23 -25.53 -1.52 -4.24
C GLN A 23 -24.75 -1.07 -5.48
N GLY A 24 -25.31 -1.36 -6.67
CA GLY A 24 -24.74 -0.96 -7.95
C GLY A 24 -23.38 -1.63 -8.25
N ALA A 25 -22.95 -1.57 -9.50
CA ALA A 25 -21.73 -2.23 -9.98
C ALA A 25 -20.47 -1.37 -9.89
N GLN A 26 -20.59 -0.03 -9.96
CA GLN A 26 -19.44 0.86 -10.02
C GLN A 26 -18.71 0.97 -8.69
N MET A 27 -17.39 0.90 -8.73
CA MET A 27 -16.48 1.13 -7.61
C MET A 27 -15.33 2.00 -8.06
N GLU A 28 -14.83 2.82 -7.15
CA GLU A 28 -13.57 3.54 -7.33
C GLU A 28 -12.42 2.70 -6.79
N ALA A 29 -11.31 2.69 -7.52
CA ALA A 29 -10.11 1.96 -7.15
C ALA A 29 -8.98 2.93 -6.79
N HIS A 30 -8.36 2.74 -5.62
CA HIS A 30 -7.24 3.54 -5.14
C HIS A 30 -6.19 2.63 -4.50
N PHE A 31 -4.92 3.01 -4.59
CA PHE A 31 -3.88 2.36 -3.82
C PHE A 31 -3.80 2.99 -2.44
N GLY A 32 -3.66 2.14 -1.41
CA GLY A 32 -3.54 2.59 -0.02
C GLY A 32 -3.08 1.46 0.90
N GLY A 33 -2.69 1.84 2.08
CA GLY A 33 -2.20 0.94 3.12
C GLY A 33 -1.69 1.78 4.27
N SER A 34 -1.65 1.24 5.48
CA SER A 34 -1.25 1.98 6.68
C SER A 34 0.12 2.64 6.48
N GLU A 35 1.12 1.84 6.16
CA GLU A 35 2.50 2.30 5.98
C GLU A 35 2.69 3.10 4.69
N ALA A 36 1.96 2.78 3.62
CA ALA A 36 1.98 3.54 2.38
C ALA A 36 1.43 4.96 2.59
N ASN A 37 0.32 5.09 3.32
CA ASN A 37 -0.28 6.38 3.65
C ASN A 37 0.66 7.22 4.54
N ALA A 38 1.27 6.60 5.56
CA ALA A 38 2.27 7.25 6.40
C ALA A 38 3.49 7.69 5.58
N ALA A 39 3.97 6.83 4.67
CA ALA A 39 5.09 7.13 3.78
C ALA A 39 4.82 8.37 2.91
N VAL A 40 3.65 8.41 2.26
CA VAL A 40 3.24 9.56 1.43
C VAL A 40 3.17 10.83 2.26
N SER A 41 2.55 10.77 3.43
CA SER A 41 2.45 11.93 4.32
C SER A 41 3.84 12.45 4.74
N LEU A 42 4.76 11.55 5.08
CA LEU A 42 6.14 11.91 5.44
C LEU A 42 6.90 12.51 4.25
N ALA A 43 6.72 11.99 3.05
CA ALA A 43 7.33 12.55 1.84
C ALA A 43 6.79 13.97 1.56
N MET A 44 5.49 14.18 1.67
CA MET A 44 4.87 15.50 1.53
C MET A 44 5.37 16.51 2.57
N LEU A 45 5.80 16.05 3.74
CA LEU A 45 6.44 16.87 4.78
C LEU A 45 7.95 17.07 4.54
N GLY A 46 8.47 16.73 3.36
CA GLY A 46 9.84 16.98 2.97
C GLY A 46 10.87 15.96 3.44
N ASN A 47 10.46 14.78 3.86
CA ASN A 47 11.38 13.71 4.23
C ASN A 47 11.77 12.86 3.00
N GLU A 48 12.98 12.29 3.02
CA GLU A 48 13.38 11.23 2.11
C GLU A 48 12.78 9.89 2.59
N VAL A 49 11.84 9.33 1.86
CA VAL A 49 11.15 8.11 2.31
C VAL A 49 11.45 6.95 1.37
N ARG A 50 12.00 5.87 1.91
CA ARG A 50 12.17 4.57 1.26
C ARG A 50 10.99 3.70 1.63
N TYR A 51 10.18 3.37 0.64
CA TYR A 51 9.05 2.46 0.83
C TYR A 51 9.46 1.04 0.47
N VAL A 52 9.35 0.13 1.42
CA VAL A 52 9.71 -1.29 1.27
C VAL A 52 8.43 -2.11 1.28
N SER A 53 8.24 -2.90 0.24
CA SER A 53 7.04 -3.71 0.05
C SER A 53 7.31 -4.85 -0.93
N CYS A 54 6.27 -5.58 -1.31
CA CYS A 54 6.32 -6.53 -2.41
C CYS A 54 5.12 -6.32 -3.33
N LEU A 55 5.37 -6.25 -4.63
CA LEU A 55 4.36 -6.09 -5.67
C LEU A 55 4.47 -7.18 -6.73
N PRO A 56 3.34 -7.61 -7.33
CA PRO A 56 3.37 -8.57 -8.42
C PRO A 56 3.90 -7.95 -9.72
N GLU A 57 4.57 -8.72 -10.56
CA GLU A 57 5.03 -8.32 -11.90
C GLU A 57 3.88 -8.24 -12.90
N THR A 58 2.81 -7.55 -12.54
CA THR A 58 1.61 -7.34 -13.36
C THR A 58 1.43 -5.87 -13.70
N ALA A 59 0.56 -5.57 -14.64
CA ALA A 59 0.20 -4.19 -14.97
C ALA A 59 -0.30 -3.42 -13.74
N MET A 60 -1.04 -4.09 -12.85
CA MET A 60 -1.53 -3.47 -11.61
C MET A 60 -0.41 -3.20 -10.60
N GLY A 61 0.56 -4.10 -10.45
CA GLY A 61 1.75 -3.86 -9.62
C GLY A 61 2.57 -2.68 -10.12
N LYS A 62 2.79 -2.60 -11.44
CA LYS A 62 3.50 -1.48 -12.07
C LYS A 62 2.75 -0.15 -11.90
N ALA A 63 1.44 -0.14 -12.06
CA ALA A 63 0.62 1.05 -11.84
C ALA A 63 0.70 1.52 -10.38
N CYS A 64 0.71 0.59 -9.44
CA CYS A 64 0.89 0.88 -8.02
C CYS A 64 2.26 1.53 -7.74
N GLU A 65 3.33 0.93 -8.23
CA GLU A 65 4.69 1.46 -8.06
C GLU A 65 4.83 2.86 -8.68
N GLN A 66 4.33 3.05 -9.89
CA GLN A 66 4.31 4.36 -10.53
C GLN A 66 3.60 5.39 -9.67
N ARG A 67 2.43 5.06 -9.13
CA ARG A 67 1.68 5.98 -8.26
C ARG A 67 2.43 6.34 -7.00
N LEU A 68 3.11 5.39 -6.35
CA LEU A 68 3.95 5.65 -5.18
C LEU A 68 5.12 6.59 -5.52
N ARG A 69 5.75 6.43 -6.67
CA ARG A 69 6.81 7.32 -7.16
C ARG A 69 6.30 8.74 -7.45
N GLU A 70 5.15 8.88 -8.08
CA GLU A 70 4.50 10.17 -8.32
C GLU A 70 4.22 10.93 -7.01
N MET A 71 3.98 10.19 -5.92
CA MET A 71 3.81 10.75 -4.58
C MET A 71 5.13 11.02 -3.83
N GLY A 72 6.28 10.89 -4.50
CA GLY A 72 7.60 11.23 -3.96
C GLY A 72 8.30 10.12 -3.18
N LEU A 73 7.82 8.89 -3.25
CA LEU A 73 8.46 7.77 -2.54
C LEU A 73 9.62 7.18 -3.35
N ASN A 74 10.68 6.78 -2.65
CA ASN A 74 11.74 5.95 -3.20
C ASN A 74 11.31 4.49 -3.15
N THR A 75 11.00 3.93 -4.33
CA THR A 75 10.48 2.57 -4.51
C THR A 75 11.54 1.52 -4.84
N ARG A 76 12.84 1.90 -4.79
CA ARG A 76 13.96 1.03 -5.16
C ARG A 76 13.98 -0.32 -4.45
N PHE A 77 13.42 -0.37 -3.24
CA PHE A 77 13.40 -1.55 -2.38
C PHE A 77 12.06 -2.29 -2.39
N ILE A 78 11.21 -2.02 -3.38
CA ILE A 78 10.06 -2.89 -3.65
C ILE A 78 10.58 -4.19 -4.25
N ASN A 79 10.26 -5.30 -3.58
CA ASN A 79 10.51 -6.63 -4.13
C ASN A 79 9.42 -6.98 -5.14
N TRP A 80 9.79 -7.65 -6.21
CA TRP A 80 8.87 -8.04 -7.28
C TRP A 80 8.65 -9.54 -7.27
N GLY A 81 7.39 -9.96 -7.29
CA GLY A 81 7.01 -11.37 -7.30
C GLY A 81 5.61 -11.59 -6.76
N GLY A 82 5.21 -12.83 -6.68
CA GLY A 82 3.88 -13.21 -6.21
C GLY A 82 2.78 -13.03 -7.27
N PRO A 83 1.59 -13.62 -7.04
CA PRO A 83 0.57 -13.72 -8.08
C PRO A 83 -0.31 -12.48 -8.23
N ARG A 84 -0.50 -11.69 -7.15
CA ARG A 84 -1.48 -10.59 -7.14
C ARG A 84 -1.14 -9.51 -6.11
N ILE A 85 -1.68 -8.32 -6.32
CA ILE A 85 -1.78 -7.30 -5.27
C ILE A 85 -2.93 -7.66 -4.32
N GLY A 86 -2.72 -7.47 -3.01
CA GLY A 86 -3.79 -7.61 -2.04
C GLY A 86 -4.86 -6.53 -2.23
N THR A 87 -6.10 -6.86 -1.91
CA THR A 87 -7.24 -5.94 -2.09
C THR A 87 -8.02 -5.77 -0.79
N TYR A 88 -8.77 -4.68 -0.70
CA TYR A 88 -9.82 -4.54 0.30
C TYR A 88 -10.98 -3.72 -0.23
N PHE A 89 -12.15 -3.98 0.30
CA PHE A 89 -13.38 -3.28 -0.02
C PHE A 89 -13.75 -2.38 1.16
N PHE A 90 -14.04 -1.13 0.85
CA PHE A 90 -14.38 -0.13 1.85
C PHE A 90 -15.77 0.43 1.63
N GLU A 91 -16.60 0.33 2.65
CA GLU A 91 -17.90 0.97 2.74
C GLU A 91 -17.81 2.13 3.73
N GLN A 92 -18.09 3.33 3.27
CA GLN A 92 -18.02 4.51 4.10
C GLN A 92 -19.18 4.53 5.13
N ALA A 93 -18.88 5.06 6.30
CA ALA A 93 -19.91 5.34 7.30
C ALA A 93 -20.95 6.34 6.75
N ALA A 94 -22.22 6.08 7.03
CA ALA A 94 -23.32 6.96 6.63
C ALA A 94 -24.37 7.03 7.73
N SER A 95 -24.63 8.23 8.24
CA SER A 95 -25.54 8.45 9.37
C SER A 95 -25.18 7.56 10.58
N LEU A 96 -26.06 6.67 10.98
CA LEU A 96 -25.85 5.72 12.09
C LEU A 96 -25.13 4.42 11.67
N ARG A 97 -24.85 4.24 10.38
CA ARG A 97 -24.16 3.06 9.87
C ARG A 97 -22.64 3.24 9.99
N PRO A 98 -21.93 2.36 10.70
CA PRO A 98 -20.48 2.41 10.77
C PRO A 98 -19.83 2.06 9.42
N SER A 99 -18.58 2.48 9.23
CA SER A 99 -17.78 2.03 8.10
C SER A 99 -17.52 0.52 8.18
N ARG A 100 -17.32 -0.09 7.02
CA ARG A 100 -17.00 -1.51 6.91
C ARG A 100 -15.80 -1.71 5.99
N VAL A 101 -14.86 -2.55 6.44
CA VAL A 101 -13.71 -2.99 5.65
C VAL A 101 -13.77 -4.50 5.49
N VAL A 102 -13.59 -4.96 4.25
CA VAL A 102 -13.50 -6.39 3.93
C VAL A 102 -12.17 -6.62 3.21
N TYR A 103 -11.25 -7.35 3.85
CA TYR A 103 -9.94 -7.66 3.30
C TYR A 103 -9.96 -8.93 2.44
N ASP A 104 -9.23 -8.88 1.32
CA ASP A 104 -8.88 -10.01 0.49
C ASP A 104 -7.36 -9.94 0.20
N ARG A 105 -6.56 -10.46 1.14
CA ARG A 105 -5.09 -10.37 1.14
C ARG A 105 -4.39 -11.72 1.00
N LYS A 106 -5.14 -12.81 1.06
CA LYS A 106 -4.55 -14.15 0.96
C LYS A 106 -3.80 -14.29 -0.36
N ASP A 107 -2.61 -14.88 -0.29
CA ASP A 107 -1.73 -15.12 -1.44
C ASP A 107 -1.34 -13.86 -2.22
N SER A 108 -1.41 -12.67 -1.60
CA SER A 108 -0.86 -11.47 -2.21
C SER A 108 0.66 -11.55 -2.33
N ALA A 109 1.25 -10.71 -3.19
CA ALA A 109 2.70 -10.62 -3.33
C ALA A 109 3.38 -10.35 -1.98
N PHE A 110 2.84 -9.45 -1.19
CA PHE A 110 3.37 -9.12 0.13
C PHE A 110 3.21 -10.26 1.14
N TYR A 111 2.08 -10.97 1.10
CA TYR A 111 1.82 -12.13 1.97
C TYR A 111 2.87 -13.24 1.79
N ASN A 112 3.41 -13.36 0.59
CA ASN A 112 4.42 -14.36 0.24
C ASN A 112 5.88 -13.92 0.51
N LEU A 113 6.09 -12.78 1.17
CA LEU A 113 7.43 -12.38 1.59
C LEU A 113 7.99 -13.33 2.66
N HIS A 114 9.26 -13.70 2.47
CA HIS A 114 9.98 -14.51 3.48
C HIS A 114 11.31 -13.87 3.86
N PRO A 115 11.92 -14.29 4.98
CA PRO A 115 13.25 -13.85 5.38
C PRO A 115 14.27 -14.01 4.23
N GLY A 116 15.12 -13.02 4.05
CA GLY A 116 16.14 -13.00 3.00
C GLY A 116 15.74 -12.33 1.68
N MET A 117 14.45 -12.08 1.43
CA MET A 117 14.00 -11.42 0.19
C MET A 117 14.28 -9.92 0.17
N ILE A 118 14.34 -9.27 1.34
CA ILE A 118 14.59 -7.83 1.46
C ILE A 118 16.05 -7.62 1.89
N PRO A 119 16.83 -6.78 1.16
CA PRO A 119 18.22 -6.48 1.52
C PRO A 119 18.29 -5.44 2.64
N TRP A 120 17.89 -5.80 3.85
CA TRP A 120 17.71 -4.90 4.99
C TRP A 120 18.96 -4.06 5.30
N ARG A 121 20.17 -4.62 5.11
CA ARG A 121 21.41 -3.86 5.30
C ARG A 121 21.47 -2.63 4.41
N ASP A 122 21.03 -2.75 3.14
CA ASP A 122 21.03 -1.63 2.21
C ASP A 122 19.82 -0.71 2.42
N VAL A 123 18.67 -1.30 2.77
CA VAL A 123 17.45 -0.56 3.14
C VAL A 123 17.73 0.42 4.27
N PHE A 124 18.40 -0.02 5.33
CA PHE A 124 18.66 0.80 6.53
C PHE A 124 19.90 1.68 6.44
N ARG A 125 20.69 1.60 5.37
CA ARG A 125 21.90 2.41 5.25
C ARG A 125 21.58 3.91 5.32
N GLY A 126 22.05 4.54 6.43
CA GLY A 126 21.82 5.96 6.71
C GLY A 126 20.37 6.34 6.97
N ALA A 127 19.53 5.39 7.36
CA ALA A 127 18.18 5.68 7.80
C ALA A 127 18.14 6.22 9.23
N ASP A 128 17.29 7.20 9.47
CA ASP A 128 17.09 7.82 10.79
C ASP A 128 15.93 7.15 11.55
N VAL A 129 14.89 6.71 10.82
CA VAL A 129 13.66 6.19 11.38
C VAL A 129 13.18 4.98 10.57
N PHE A 130 12.63 3.99 11.26
CA PHE A 130 11.91 2.86 10.69
C PHE A 130 10.47 2.83 11.20
N HIS A 131 9.51 2.67 10.29
CA HIS A 131 8.09 2.57 10.60
C HIS A 131 7.47 1.33 9.96
N CYS A 132 6.77 0.54 10.77
CA CYS A 132 5.89 -0.55 10.37
C CYS A 132 4.75 -0.68 11.40
N SER A 133 3.60 -1.25 11.03
CA SER A 133 2.45 -1.47 11.91
C SER A 133 1.87 -2.88 11.78
#